data_a95aa28cd27f0f91f0e781bf943add47
#
_entry.id   a95aa28cd27f0f91f0e781bf943add47
#
_cell.length_a   1.000
_cell.length_b   1.000
_cell.length_c   1.000
_cell.angle_alpha   90.00
_cell.angle_beta   90.00
_cell.angle_gamma   90.00
#
_symmetry.space_group_name_H-M   'P 1'
#
loop_
_entity.id
_entity.type
_entity.pdbx_description
1 polymer ?
#
loop_
_entity_poly.entity_id
_entity_poly.type
_entity_poly.pdbx_seq_one_letter_code
_entity_poly.pdbx_strand_id
1 'polypeptide(L)'
;YLIQAFGWREMFIIEGIPAVIWAFCWWVLVKDKPSQVNWLAESEKAALQEQLEREQQGIKAVRNYGEAFRSRNVVLLCMQYFAWSIGVYGFVLWLPSIIRSGGENMGMVEVGWLSSVPYLAATIAMIAVSWASDKMQNRKLFVWPLLLIGGLAFIGSWAVGANHFWVSYT
;
A
#
# COMPACT_ATOMS: atom_id res chain seq x y z
N TYR A 1 -4.74 15.01 17.40
CA TYR A 1 -3.98 16.02 18.16
C TYR A 1 -3.74 17.29 17.35
N LEU A 2 -3.17 17.21 16.12
CA LEU A 2 -2.88 18.38 15.27
C LEU A 2 -4.13 19.22 14.96
N ILE A 3 -5.23 18.58 14.63
CA ILE A 3 -6.50 19.27 14.29
C ILE A 3 -7.07 20.04 15.47
N GLN A 4 -6.86 19.54 16.70
CA GLN A 4 -7.31 20.22 17.91
C GLN A 4 -6.39 21.38 18.32
N ALA A 5 -5.10 21.28 18.00
CA ALA A 5 -4.10 22.28 18.36
C ALA A 5 -4.03 23.42 17.36
N PHE A 6 -4.11 23.15 16.07
CA PHE A 6 -3.85 24.14 15.01
C PHE A 6 -5.03 24.37 14.06
N GLY A 7 -6.03 23.49 14.06
CA GLY A 7 -7.10 23.52 13.08
C GLY A 7 -6.85 22.60 11.87
N TRP A 8 -7.87 22.40 11.04
CA TRP A 8 -7.82 21.45 9.93
C TRP A 8 -6.95 21.92 8.76
N ARG A 9 -6.87 23.23 8.52
CA ARG A 9 -6.07 23.81 7.40
C ARG A 9 -4.58 23.66 7.66
N GLU A 10 -4.17 24.04 8.85
CA GLU A 10 -2.79 23.96 9.31
C GLU A 10 -2.30 22.52 9.39
N MET A 11 -3.18 21.58 9.78
CA MET A 11 -2.89 20.15 9.75
C MET A 11 -2.50 19.69 8.35
N PHE A 12 -3.28 20.03 7.31
CA PHE A 12 -2.95 19.65 5.93
C PHE A 12 -1.64 20.26 5.44
N ILE A 13 -1.33 21.51 5.84
CA ILE A 13 -0.06 22.15 5.50
C ILE A 13 1.10 21.39 6.16
N ILE A 14 1.00 21.09 7.45
CA ILE A 14 2.05 20.39 8.22
C ILE A 14 2.29 18.99 7.63
N GLU A 15 1.23 18.25 7.31
CA GLU A 15 1.33 16.92 6.71
C GLU A 15 1.81 16.95 5.26
N GLY A 16 1.55 18.03 4.53
CA GLY A 16 2.01 18.20 3.15
C GLY A 16 3.49 18.58 3.02
N ILE A 17 4.06 19.29 4.00
CA ILE A 17 5.46 19.73 3.96
C ILE A 17 6.45 18.58 3.75
N PRO A 18 6.39 17.45 4.48
CA PRO A 18 7.29 16.31 4.25
C PRO A 18 7.22 15.77 2.83
N ALA A 19 6.03 15.72 2.22
CA ALA A 19 5.87 15.26 0.85
C ALA A 19 6.56 16.19 -0.16
N VAL A 20 6.45 17.50 0.03
CA VAL A 20 7.13 18.51 -0.81
C VAL A 20 8.65 18.41 -0.67
N ILE A 21 9.15 18.28 0.58
CA ILE A 21 10.57 18.09 0.83
C ILE A 21 11.07 16.82 0.14
N TRP A 22 10.32 15.72 0.27
CA TRP A 22 10.67 14.44 -0.35
C TRP A 22 10.66 14.52 -1.88
N ALA A 23 9.68 15.21 -2.48
CA ALA A 23 9.63 15.43 -3.91
C ALA A 23 10.87 16.21 -4.42
N PHE A 24 11.31 17.22 -3.66
CA PHE A 24 12.52 17.96 -3.99
C PHE A 24 13.78 17.09 -3.86
N CYS A 25 13.89 16.31 -2.77
CA CYS A 25 14.99 15.35 -2.59
C CYS A 25 15.02 14.33 -3.73
N TRP A 26 13.87 13.79 -4.11
CA TRP A 26 13.75 12.86 -5.22
C TRP A 26 14.24 13.46 -6.54
N TRP A 27 13.79 14.67 -6.86
CA TRP A 27 14.17 15.35 -8.08
C TRP A 27 15.68 15.62 -8.18
N VAL A 28 16.32 15.93 -7.06
CA VAL A 28 17.77 16.20 -7.02
C VAL A 28 18.60 14.91 -7.03
N LEU A 29 18.20 13.92 -6.23
CA LEU A 29 19.01 12.72 -5.96
C LEU A 29 18.80 11.58 -6.97
N VAL A 30 17.56 11.42 -7.46
CA VAL A 30 17.22 10.32 -8.37
C VAL A 30 17.43 10.75 -9.81
N LYS A 31 18.20 9.96 -10.55
CA LYS A 31 18.45 10.17 -11.98
C LYS A 31 17.73 9.10 -12.80
N ASP A 32 17.30 9.47 -13.99
CA ASP A 32 16.54 8.58 -14.89
C ASP A 32 17.37 7.42 -15.44
N LYS A 33 18.70 7.60 -15.55
CA LYS A 33 19.59 6.60 -16.12
C LYS A 33 20.81 6.34 -15.23
N PRO A 34 21.28 5.09 -15.13
CA PRO A 34 22.50 4.75 -14.39
C PRO A 34 23.72 5.55 -14.83
N SER A 35 23.82 5.89 -16.12
CA SER A 35 24.93 6.68 -16.68
C SER A 35 25.02 8.11 -16.13
N GLN A 36 23.94 8.66 -15.57
CA GLN A 36 23.89 10.02 -15.01
C GLN A 36 24.29 10.10 -13.54
N VAL A 37 24.57 8.95 -12.91
CA VAL A 37 24.88 8.86 -11.49
C VAL A 37 26.38 8.93 -11.27
N ASN A 38 26.85 9.79 -10.35
CA ASN A 38 28.27 9.97 -10.11
C ASN A 38 28.86 9.07 -9.01
N TRP A 39 27.98 8.47 -8.19
CA TRP A 39 28.39 7.63 -7.05
C TRP A 39 28.58 6.14 -7.42
N LEU A 40 28.22 5.73 -8.64
CA LEU A 40 28.35 4.38 -9.12
C LEU A 40 29.64 4.23 -9.95
N ALA A 41 30.40 3.14 -9.77
CA ALA A 41 31.58 2.87 -10.56
C ALA A 41 31.24 2.61 -12.04
N GLU A 42 32.11 2.96 -12.98
CA GLU A 42 31.84 2.82 -14.42
C GLU A 42 31.60 1.36 -14.83
N SER A 43 32.28 0.40 -14.19
CA SER A 43 32.04 -1.03 -14.41
C SER A 43 30.64 -1.48 -13.97
N GLU A 44 30.14 -0.93 -12.86
CA GLU A 44 28.81 -1.24 -12.35
C GLU A 44 27.72 -0.59 -13.20
N LYS A 45 27.95 0.63 -13.70
CA LYS A 45 27.05 1.30 -14.66
C LYS A 45 26.89 0.48 -15.93
N ALA A 46 28.02 0.00 -16.50
CA ALA A 46 27.99 -0.79 -17.71
C ALA A 46 27.26 -2.14 -17.50
N ALA A 47 27.53 -2.83 -16.39
CA ALA A 47 26.85 -4.08 -16.06
C ALA A 47 25.35 -3.90 -15.87
N LEU A 48 24.94 -2.83 -15.17
CA LEU A 48 23.53 -2.51 -14.94
C LEU A 48 22.81 -2.14 -16.25
N GLN A 49 23.47 -1.39 -17.11
CA GLN A 49 22.93 -1.01 -18.40
C GLN A 49 22.74 -2.21 -19.31
N GLU A 50 23.73 -3.10 -19.37
CA GLU A 50 23.64 -4.34 -20.14
C GLU A 50 22.50 -5.24 -19.62
N GLN A 51 22.32 -5.34 -18.30
CA GLN A 51 21.23 -6.11 -17.73
C GLN A 51 19.85 -5.52 -18.10
N LEU A 52 19.70 -4.20 -18.00
CA LEU A 52 18.46 -3.50 -18.39
C LEU A 52 18.15 -3.69 -19.88
N GLU A 53 19.15 -3.62 -20.75
CA GLU A 53 18.98 -3.84 -22.19
C GLU A 53 18.57 -5.29 -22.50
N ARG A 54 19.14 -6.28 -21.80
CA ARG A 54 18.75 -7.69 -21.92
C ARG A 54 17.31 -7.92 -21.49
N GLU A 55 16.88 -7.30 -20.38
CA GLU A 55 15.51 -7.38 -19.91
C GLU A 55 14.52 -6.72 -20.87
N GLN A 56 14.89 -5.59 -21.48
CA GLN A 56 14.05 -4.89 -22.45
C GLN A 56 13.91 -5.63 -23.78
N GLN A 57 14.93 -6.35 -24.24
CA GLN A 57 14.87 -7.13 -25.48
C GLN A 57 13.79 -8.22 -25.46
N GLY A 58 13.41 -8.71 -24.26
CA GLY A 58 12.35 -9.70 -24.08
C GLY A 58 10.93 -9.13 -24.04
N ILE A 59 10.78 -7.80 -23.92
CA ILE A 59 9.48 -7.15 -23.73
C ILE A 59 8.95 -6.67 -25.09
N LYS A 60 7.88 -7.32 -25.57
CA LYS A 60 7.11 -6.78 -26.71
C LYS A 60 6.40 -5.52 -26.27
N ALA A 61 6.84 -4.37 -26.78
CA ALA A 61 6.16 -3.11 -26.54
C ALA A 61 4.71 -3.19 -27.05
N VAL A 62 3.74 -3.03 -26.16
CA VAL A 62 2.34 -2.99 -26.49
C VAL A 62 2.04 -1.64 -27.16
N ARG A 63 1.64 -1.66 -28.43
CA ARG A 63 1.40 -0.45 -29.22
C ARG A 63 0.16 0.34 -28.82
N ASN A 64 -0.86 -0.34 -28.32
CA ASN A 64 -2.14 0.27 -27.96
C ASN A 64 -2.69 -0.33 -26.68
N TYR A 65 -3.32 0.50 -25.85
CA TYR A 65 -4.03 0.05 -24.64
C TYR A 65 -5.10 -1.00 -24.91
N GLY A 66 -5.76 -0.93 -26.08
CA GLY A 66 -6.76 -1.94 -26.50
C GLY A 66 -6.17 -3.34 -26.67
N GLU A 67 -4.91 -3.46 -27.09
CA GLU A 67 -4.20 -4.73 -27.18
C GLU A 67 -3.86 -5.29 -25.80
N ALA A 68 -3.50 -4.43 -24.85
CA ALA A 68 -3.25 -4.83 -23.46
C ALA A 68 -4.53 -5.42 -22.82
N PHE A 69 -5.68 -4.79 -22.99
CA PHE A 69 -6.97 -5.28 -22.47
C PHE A 69 -7.48 -6.55 -23.16
N ARG A 70 -6.89 -6.96 -24.27
CA ARG A 70 -7.18 -8.25 -24.91
C ARG A 70 -6.50 -9.42 -24.19
N SER A 71 -5.51 -9.14 -23.39
CA SER A 71 -4.83 -10.14 -22.55
C SER A 71 -5.71 -10.53 -21.36
N ARG A 72 -6.06 -11.82 -21.25
CA ARG A 72 -6.79 -12.36 -20.09
C ARG A 72 -6.10 -12.04 -18.77
N ASN A 73 -4.76 -12.08 -18.74
CA ASN A 73 -4.01 -11.81 -17.53
C ASN A 73 -4.15 -10.35 -17.08
N VAL A 74 -4.13 -9.40 -18.02
CA VAL A 74 -4.32 -7.98 -17.71
C VAL A 74 -5.72 -7.74 -17.15
N VAL A 75 -6.75 -8.31 -17.78
CA VAL A 75 -8.14 -8.17 -17.31
C VAL A 75 -8.30 -8.76 -15.90
N LEU A 76 -7.76 -9.95 -15.64
CA LEU A 76 -7.82 -10.57 -14.32
C LEU A 76 -7.08 -9.74 -13.25
N LEU A 77 -5.92 -9.16 -13.58
CA LEU A 77 -5.20 -8.28 -12.67
C LEU A 77 -5.98 -6.98 -12.39
N CYS A 78 -6.62 -6.41 -13.39
CA CYS A 78 -7.47 -5.25 -13.21
C CYS A 78 -8.67 -5.57 -12.29
N MET A 79 -9.33 -6.70 -12.48
CA MET A 79 -10.43 -7.14 -11.63
C MET A 79 -9.97 -7.39 -10.19
N GLN A 80 -8.83 -8.04 -10.03
CA GLN A 80 -8.23 -8.27 -8.71
C GLN A 80 -7.92 -6.95 -8.01
N TYR A 81 -7.28 -6.01 -8.71
CA TYR A 81 -6.95 -4.69 -8.15
C TYR A 81 -8.21 -3.89 -7.80
N PHE A 82 -9.22 -3.95 -8.63
CA PHE A 82 -10.52 -3.30 -8.37
C PHE A 82 -11.18 -3.86 -7.11
N ALA A 83 -11.28 -5.19 -6.97
CA ALA A 83 -11.85 -5.83 -5.80
C ALA A 83 -11.04 -5.50 -4.52
N TRP A 84 -9.72 -5.54 -4.60
CA TRP A 84 -8.83 -5.16 -3.52
C TRP A 84 -9.02 -3.69 -3.11
N SER A 85 -9.12 -2.79 -4.08
CA SER A 85 -9.33 -1.36 -3.82
C SER A 85 -10.64 -1.09 -3.08
N ILE A 86 -11.74 -1.77 -3.46
CA ILE A 86 -13.02 -1.64 -2.73
C ILE A 86 -12.85 -2.05 -1.27
N GLY A 87 -12.19 -3.17 -0.99
CA GLY A 87 -11.96 -3.65 0.37
C GLY A 87 -11.13 -2.67 1.19
N VAL A 88 -9.99 -2.23 0.66
CA VAL A 88 -9.07 -1.33 1.35
C VAL A 88 -9.71 0.04 1.60
N TYR A 89 -10.26 0.68 0.56
CA TYR A 89 -10.89 2.00 0.73
C TYR A 89 -12.15 1.93 1.59
N GLY A 90 -12.94 0.86 1.47
CA GLY A 90 -14.06 0.63 2.37
C GLY A 90 -13.59 0.58 3.82
N PHE A 91 -12.59 -0.21 4.14
CA PHE A 91 -12.02 -0.28 5.48
C PHE A 91 -11.48 1.06 5.96
N VAL A 92 -10.61 1.70 5.19
CA VAL A 92 -9.95 2.97 5.56
C VAL A 92 -10.95 4.08 5.85
N LEU A 93 -11.98 4.23 5.00
CA LEU A 93 -12.95 5.30 5.14
C LEU A 93 -13.95 5.07 6.29
N TRP A 94 -14.32 3.81 6.54
CA TRP A 94 -15.32 3.49 7.56
C TRP A 94 -14.73 3.16 8.92
N LEU A 95 -13.45 2.78 9.03
CA LEU A 95 -12.81 2.39 10.28
C LEU A 95 -12.98 3.42 11.41
N PRO A 96 -12.72 4.74 11.23
CA PRO A 96 -12.92 5.71 12.30
C PRO A 96 -14.38 5.82 12.75
N SER A 97 -15.32 5.69 11.80
CA SER A 97 -16.75 5.73 12.09
C SER A 97 -17.21 4.50 12.85
N ILE A 98 -16.70 3.31 12.51
CA ILE A 98 -16.98 2.05 13.21
C ILE A 98 -16.46 2.12 14.65
N ILE A 99 -15.22 2.58 14.85
CA ILE A 99 -14.64 2.74 16.18
C ILE A 99 -15.48 3.69 17.02
N ARG A 100 -15.88 4.83 16.44
CA ARG A 100 -16.67 5.82 17.14
C ARG A 100 -18.08 5.33 17.50
N SER A 101 -18.69 4.52 16.65
CA SER A 101 -20.03 3.97 16.92
C SER A 101 -20.04 2.82 17.93
N GLY A 102 -18.93 2.08 18.03
CA GLY A 102 -18.80 0.93 18.93
C GLY A 102 -18.31 1.27 20.33
N GLY A 103 -17.69 2.43 20.52
CA GLY A 103 -17.19 2.89 21.80
C GLY A 103 -18.06 4.02 22.39
N GLU A 104 -18.67 3.80 23.56
CA GLU A 104 -19.40 4.83 24.26
C GLU A 104 -18.45 5.96 24.69
N ASN A 105 -18.71 7.20 24.22
CA ASN A 105 -17.99 8.44 24.60
C ASN A 105 -16.50 8.52 24.23
N MET A 106 -16.05 7.85 23.16
CA MET A 106 -14.65 7.97 22.69
C MET A 106 -14.38 9.37 22.12
N GLY A 107 -13.32 10.00 22.61
CA GLY A 107 -12.80 11.26 22.11
C GLY A 107 -12.13 11.09 20.73
N MET A 108 -12.02 12.19 19.97
CA MET A 108 -11.39 12.19 18.64
C MET A 108 -9.94 11.65 18.66
N VAL A 109 -9.19 11.93 19.73
CA VAL A 109 -7.80 11.46 19.89
C VAL A 109 -7.76 9.95 20.11
N GLU A 110 -8.67 9.40 20.91
CA GLU A 110 -8.77 7.97 21.18
C GLU A 110 -9.13 7.18 19.91
N VAL A 111 -10.11 7.67 19.16
CA VAL A 111 -10.47 7.10 17.85
C VAL A 111 -9.28 7.12 16.90
N GLY A 112 -8.48 8.20 16.88
CA GLY A 112 -7.26 8.30 16.08
C GLY A 112 -6.22 7.25 16.47
N TRP A 113 -5.95 7.08 17.76
CA TRP A 113 -5.02 6.06 18.24
C TRP A 113 -5.47 4.64 17.91
N LEU A 114 -6.73 4.30 18.19
CA LEU A 114 -7.30 3.00 17.83
C LEU A 114 -7.26 2.76 16.33
N SER A 115 -7.56 3.77 15.52
CA SER A 115 -7.46 3.65 14.06
C SER A 115 -6.02 3.37 13.57
N SER A 116 -4.99 3.77 14.31
CA SER A 116 -3.60 3.55 13.92
C SER A 116 -3.10 2.12 14.17
N VAL A 117 -3.71 1.39 15.11
CA VAL A 117 -3.28 0.01 15.48
C VAL A 117 -3.31 -0.97 14.31
N PRO A 118 -4.39 -1.08 13.51
CA PRO A 118 -4.40 -1.96 12.33
C PRO A 118 -3.31 -1.61 11.31
N TYR A 119 -3.00 -0.32 11.12
CA TYR A 119 -1.95 0.09 10.19
C TYR A 119 -0.55 -0.28 10.68
N LEU A 120 -0.29 -0.18 11.99
CA LEU A 120 0.96 -0.66 12.57
C LEU A 120 1.10 -2.18 12.42
N ALA A 121 0.05 -2.92 12.72
CA ALA A 121 0.01 -4.37 12.52
C ALA A 121 0.25 -4.74 11.04
N ALA A 122 -0.41 -4.03 10.12
CA ALA A 122 -0.23 -4.22 8.69
C ALA A 122 1.21 -3.93 8.24
N THR A 123 1.85 -2.88 8.78
CA THR A 123 3.25 -2.54 8.47
C THR A 123 4.19 -3.66 8.91
N ILE A 124 4.03 -4.17 10.12
CA ILE A 124 4.84 -5.28 10.65
C ILE A 124 4.62 -6.55 9.80
N ALA A 125 3.36 -6.88 9.51
CA ALA A 125 3.01 -8.02 8.67
C ALA A 125 3.59 -7.89 7.26
N MET A 126 3.54 -6.71 6.67
CA MET A 126 4.11 -6.44 5.33
C MET A 126 5.61 -6.70 5.29
N ILE A 127 6.37 -6.24 6.28
CA ILE A 127 7.81 -6.48 6.37
C ILE A 127 8.09 -7.98 6.53
N ALA A 128 7.39 -8.65 7.44
CA ALA A 128 7.58 -10.08 7.71
C ALA A 128 7.25 -10.94 6.49
N VAL A 129 6.12 -10.66 5.82
CA VAL A 129 5.68 -11.38 4.63
C VAL A 129 6.60 -11.12 3.44
N SER A 130 7.06 -9.89 3.24
CA SER A 130 8.01 -9.56 2.17
C SER A 130 9.32 -10.33 2.36
N TRP A 131 9.87 -10.31 3.56
CA TRP A 131 11.08 -11.05 3.88
C TRP A 131 10.93 -12.57 3.66
N ALA A 132 9.82 -13.15 4.13
CA ALA A 132 9.52 -14.56 3.94
C ALA A 132 9.32 -14.93 2.46
N SER A 133 8.62 -14.08 1.71
CA SER A 133 8.37 -14.25 0.27
C SER A 133 9.67 -14.22 -0.54
N ASP A 134 10.58 -13.30 -0.22
CA ASP A 134 11.86 -13.20 -0.89
C ASP A 134 12.76 -14.42 -0.59
N LYS A 135 12.73 -14.91 0.64
CA LYS A 135 13.47 -16.12 1.03
C LYS A 135 12.95 -17.38 0.35
N MET A 136 11.64 -17.50 0.16
CA MET A 136 11.01 -18.67 -0.45
C MET A 136 10.92 -18.59 -1.98
N GLN A 137 11.18 -17.43 -2.59
CA GLN A 137 11.10 -17.18 -4.04
C GLN A 137 9.75 -17.59 -4.68
N ASN A 138 8.69 -17.68 -3.88
CA ASN A 138 7.37 -18.09 -4.33
C ASN A 138 6.28 -17.10 -3.88
N ARG A 139 6.19 -16.00 -4.60
CA ARG A 139 5.25 -14.90 -4.29
C ARG A 139 3.78 -15.32 -4.25
N LYS A 140 3.40 -16.32 -5.03
CA LYS A 140 1.99 -16.77 -5.09
C LYS A 140 1.52 -17.34 -3.75
N LEU A 141 2.39 -18.06 -3.04
CA LEU A 141 2.07 -18.66 -1.73
C LEU A 141 1.74 -17.62 -0.64
N PHE A 142 2.18 -16.39 -0.82
CA PHE A 142 1.93 -15.33 0.17
C PHE A 142 0.75 -14.43 -0.19
N VAL A 143 0.41 -14.31 -1.47
CA VAL A 143 -0.66 -13.42 -1.92
C VAL A 143 -2.05 -14.00 -1.65
N TRP A 144 -2.33 -15.22 -2.12
CA TRP A 144 -3.68 -15.79 -2.05
C TRP A 144 -4.15 -16.10 -0.62
N PRO A 145 -3.30 -16.62 0.33
CA PRO A 145 -3.78 -16.87 1.68
C PRO A 145 -4.11 -15.59 2.44
N LEU A 146 -3.30 -14.54 2.25
CA LEU A 146 -3.55 -13.24 2.89
C LEU A 146 -4.86 -12.60 2.40
N LEU A 147 -5.16 -12.70 1.10
CA LEU A 147 -6.43 -12.25 0.55
C LEU A 147 -7.62 -13.06 1.10
N LEU A 148 -7.45 -14.39 1.25
CA LEU A 148 -8.48 -15.22 1.87
C LEU A 148 -8.71 -14.88 3.34
N ILE A 149 -7.64 -14.71 4.12
CA ILE A 149 -7.74 -14.31 5.53
C ILE A 149 -8.45 -12.97 5.65
N GLY A 150 -8.09 -11.99 4.83
CA GLY A 150 -8.75 -10.69 4.79
C GLY A 150 -10.24 -10.80 4.45
N GLY A 151 -10.59 -11.59 3.44
CA GLY A 151 -11.99 -11.82 3.07
C GLY A 151 -12.79 -12.53 4.17
N LEU A 152 -12.22 -13.54 4.81
CA LEU A 152 -12.85 -14.25 5.93
C LEU A 152 -12.99 -13.36 7.16
N ALA A 153 -12.02 -12.47 7.43
CA ALA A 153 -12.11 -11.50 8.50
C ALA A 153 -13.28 -10.52 8.30
N PHE A 154 -13.49 -10.02 7.06
CA PHE A 154 -14.66 -9.19 6.76
C PHE A 154 -15.99 -9.93 6.97
N ILE A 155 -16.08 -11.19 6.50
CA ILE A 155 -17.28 -12.02 6.71
C ILE A 155 -17.49 -12.28 8.19
N GLY A 156 -16.43 -12.59 8.93
CA GLY A 156 -16.47 -12.81 10.38
C GLY A 156 -16.94 -11.57 11.14
N SER A 157 -16.40 -10.41 10.80
CA SER A 157 -16.82 -9.12 11.38
C SER A 157 -18.31 -8.83 11.14
N TRP A 158 -18.80 -9.10 9.93
CA TRP A 158 -20.24 -8.98 9.61
C TRP A 158 -21.09 -9.97 10.42
N ALA A 159 -20.68 -11.22 10.57
CA ALA A 159 -21.42 -12.24 11.29
C ALA A 159 -21.50 -11.98 12.80
N VAL A 160 -20.44 -11.44 13.39
CA VAL A 160 -20.39 -11.07 14.82
C VAL A 160 -21.26 -9.85 15.10
N GLY A 161 -21.40 -8.94 14.14
CA GLY A 161 -22.25 -7.74 14.22
C GLY A 161 -21.76 -6.70 15.22
N ALA A 162 -22.52 -5.61 15.32
CA ALA A 162 -22.16 -4.44 16.14
C ALA A 162 -22.22 -4.69 17.67
N ASN A 163 -22.85 -5.77 18.11
CA ASN A 163 -23.02 -6.08 19.54
C ASN A 163 -21.71 -6.50 20.24
N HIS A 164 -20.70 -6.89 19.48
CA HIS A 164 -19.40 -7.32 20.01
C HIS A 164 -18.28 -6.52 19.32
N PHE A 165 -18.29 -5.22 19.49
CA PHE A 165 -17.36 -4.29 18.85
C PHE A 165 -15.89 -4.73 18.90
N TRP A 166 -15.39 -5.14 20.07
CA TRP A 166 -14.00 -5.54 20.22
C TRP A 166 -13.64 -6.81 19.43
N VAL A 167 -14.57 -7.74 19.27
CA VAL A 167 -14.37 -8.94 18.44
C VAL A 167 -14.42 -8.60 16.96
N SER A 168 -15.25 -7.66 16.56
CA SER A 168 -15.33 -7.20 15.17
C SER A 168 -14.13 -6.34 14.76
N TYR A 169 -13.49 -5.69 15.74
CA TYR A 169 -12.34 -4.82 15.54
C TYR A 169 -11.03 -5.62 15.37
N THR A 170 -10.82 -6.72 16.10
CA THR A 170 -9.62 -7.57 16.05
C THR A 170 -9.63 -8.56 14.89
#